data_e71bc076aedfc513ec98753f43672e8a
#
_entry.id   e71bc076aedfc513ec98753f43672e8a
#
_cell.length_a   1.000
_cell.length_b   1.000
_cell.length_c   1.000
_cell.angle_alpha   90.00
_cell.angle_beta   90.00
_cell.angle_gamma   90.00
#
_symmetry.space_group_name_H-M   'P 1'
#
loop_
_entity.id
_entity.type
_entity.pdbx_description
1 polymer ?
#
loop_
_entity_poly.entity_id
_entity_poly.type
_entity_poly.pdbx_seq_one_letter_code
_entity_poly.pdbx_strand_id
1 'polypeptide(L)'
;MPTTSEIRVSIDVGCHRHSVAIGLPTGEVLEEFDLLHRPEGFDLFFAHVERYQRRYGGEVAVAMEGYNGWARPLDTLVRSHGYRLFNINNLKLARFKEIFPAAAKNDRIDARKGLELFQLCDHLPVARGVLQEVAATPLENDQLKRLTRRRRALVEERSRLLCRMQADLQAACPGLLTITQNADNLWFLNFLTHSQDLSKLARLREATLLGIKGIGRKYAALITAWQKSAHFSHDVAWVGPMIIEDARRILELRAAIKALEAHCAALVAQSEIAQGIDSIPGFGLVCAAEIAGELGTVARFANEGSLAVYMGMATLDNSSGQYRGSKNPKHVNTRAKAAMMVGIDRHRKQVPESQRYYEKKRAQGKTHNQAIRALGRHLCRVIFSMLKQGRCYELREAKENRD
;
A
#
# COMPACT_ATOMS: atom_id res chain seq x y z
N MET A 1 28.40 32.16 -3.52
CA MET A 1 28.87 31.15 -2.54
C MET A 1 27.68 30.87 -1.61
N PRO A 2 27.24 29.66 -1.43
CA PRO A 2 26.20 29.38 -0.44
C PRO A 2 26.85 29.44 0.95
N THR A 3 26.56 30.50 1.66
CA THR A 3 26.97 30.76 3.05
C THR A 3 25.88 30.25 4.02
N THR A 4 25.40 29.07 3.87
CA THR A 4 24.61 28.42 4.89
C THR A 4 25.42 27.28 5.46
N SER A 5 25.88 27.47 6.70
CA SER A 5 26.41 26.38 7.50
C SER A 5 25.30 25.35 7.68
N GLU A 6 25.42 24.19 7.04
CA GLU A 6 24.50 23.05 7.14
C GLU A 6 25.32 21.85 7.59
N ILE A 7 24.82 21.10 8.56
CA ILE A 7 25.39 19.79 8.90
C ILE A 7 24.59 18.73 8.14
N ARG A 8 25.28 17.91 7.38
CA ARG A 8 24.72 16.82 6.60
C ARG A 8 25.00 15.50 7.26
N VAL A 9 23.96 14.71 7.43
CA VAL A 9 24.05 13.38 8.03
C VAL A 9 23.45 12.38 7.08
N SER A 10 24.14 11.28 6.83
CA SER A 10 23.61 10.15 6.10
C SER A 10 23.60 8.91 6.98
N ILE A 11 22.50 8.16 6.94
CA ILE A 11 22.29 6.98 7.76
C ILE A 11 21.95 5.79 6.86
N ASP A 12 22.81 4.78 6.87
CA ASP A 12 22.47 3.45 6.35
C ASP A 12 21.76 2.64 7.44
N VAL A 13 20.50 2.26 7.17
CA VAL A 13 19.59 1.74 8.17
C VAL A 13 19.58 0.22 8.19
N GLY A 14 20.17 -0.36 9.24
CA GLY A 14 20.06 -1.79 9.56
C GLY A 14 19.02 -2.10 10.64
N CYS A 15 18.73 -3.37 10.87
CA CYS A 15 17.74 -3.79 11.86
C CYS A 15 18.22 -3.71 13.31
N HIS A 16 19.52 -3.88 13.56
CA HIS A 16 20.13 -3.86 14.90
C HIS A 16 21.14 -2.74 15.09
N ARG A 17 21.70 -2.26 14.00
CA ARG A 17 22.75 -1.23 13.97
C ARG A 17 22.53 -0.37 12.74
N HIS A 18 22.86 0.90 12.85
CA HIS A 18 22.88 1.85 11.75
C HIS A 18 24.29 2.40 11.59
N SER A 19 24.74 2.58 10.36
CA SER A 19 26.00 3.27 10.07
C SER A 19 25.71 4.72 9.71
N VAL A 20 26.44 5.63 10.32
CA VAL A 20 26.23 7.08 10.21
C VAL A 20 27.50 7.74 9.65
N ALA A 21 27.30 8.68 8.75
CA ALA A 21 28.34 9.60 8.31
C ALA A 21 27.84 11.05 8.49
N ILE A 22 28.66 11.89 9.10
CA ILE A 22 28.41 13.32 9.29
C ILE A 22 29.39 14.10 8.44
N GLY A 23 28.94 15.13 7.73
CA GLY A 23 29.79 15.94 6.86
C GLY A 23 29.27 17.36 6.66
N LEU A 24 29.99 18.12 5.88
CA LEU A 24 29.71 19.50 5.48
C LEU A 24 29.27 19.58 4.01
N PRO A 25 28.59 20.67 3.60
CA PRO A 25 28.27 20.92 2.20
C PRO A 25 29.46 20.99 1.26
N THR A 26 30.66 21.21 1.81
CA THR A 26 31.94 21.20 1.06
C THR A 26 32.37 19.82 0.59
N GLY A 27 31.82 18.75 1.15
CA GLY A 27 32.25 17.37 0.91
C GLY A 27 33.15 16.79 1.98
N GLU A 28 33.53 17.59 2.94
CA GLU A 28 34.32 17.14 4.08
C GLU A 28 33.50 16.20 4.94
N VAL A 29 34.03 14.99 5.18
CA VAL A 29 33.47 14.03 6.13
C VAL A 29 34.09 14.33 7.49
N LEU A 30 33.22 14.68 8.44
CA LEU A 30 33.64 15.05 9.81
C LEU A 30 33.81 13.83 10.69
N GLU A 31 32.89 12.87 10.57
CA GLU A 31 32.87 11.68 11.41
C GLU A 31 32.06 10.54 10.78
N GLU A 32 32.49 9.31 11.08
CA GLU A 32 31.78 8.08 10.75
C GLU A 32 31.72 7.18 11.98
N PHE A 33 30.53 6.71 12.32
CA PHE A 33 30.33 5.81 13.47
C PHE A 33 29.12 4.92 13.28
N ASP A 34 29.03 3.89 14.12
CA ASP A 34 27.89 3.00 14.18
C ASP A 34 27.10 3.27 15.44
N LEU A 35 25.76 3.25 15.34
CA LEU A 35 24.87 3.33 16.49
C LEU A 35 23.99 2.09 16.58
N LEU A 36 23.66 1.67 17.79
CA LEU A 36 22.73 0.57 18.03
C LEU A 36 21.29 1.06 17.86
N HIS A 37 20.43 0.19 17.33
CA HIS A 37 18.99 0.47 17.19
C HIS A 37 18.26 0.34 18.53
N ARG A 38 18.57 1.23 19.46
CA ARG A 38 18.02 1.30 20.82
C ARG A 38 18.20 2.72 21.39
N PRO A 39 17.46 3.10 22.48
CA PRO A 39 17.48 4.47 22.99
C PRO A 39 18.88 5.05 23.20
N GLU A 40 19.80 4.31 23.84
CA GLU A 40 21.17 4.80 24.10
C GLU A 40 21.96 5.07 22.81
N GLY A 41 21.67 4.30 21.75
CA GLY A 41 22.27 4.56 20.44
C GLY A 41 21.69 5.83 19.80
N PHE A 42 20.41 6.11 19.99
CA PHE A 42 19.80 7.34 19.50
C PHE A 42 20.30 8.56 20.27
N ASP A 43 20.46 8.47 21.57
CA ASP A 43 21.06 9.55 22.40
C ASP A 43 22.49 9.85 21.94
N LEU A 44 23.29 8.81 21.65
CA LEU A 44 24.62 8.93 21.10
C LEU A 44 24.60 9.67 19.75
N PHE A 45 23.67 9.31 18.87
CA PHE A 45 23.49 9.98 17.58
C PHE A 45 23.28 11.48 17.74
N PHE A 46 22.33 11.89 18.58
CA PHE A 46 22.06 13.30 18.81
C PHE A 46 23.23 14.02 19.46
N ALA A 47 23.92 13.40 20.42
CA ALA A 47 25.13 13.98 21.04
C ALA A 47 26.23 14.28 20.01
N HIS A 48 26.46 13.38 19.05
CA HIS A 48 27.41 13.60 17.96
C HIS A 48 26.98 14.73 17.01
N VAL A 49 25.72 14.69 16.56
CA VAL A 49 25.19 15.72 15.64
C VAL A 49 25.22 17.10 16.28
N GLU A 50 24.75 17.23 17.53
CA GLU A 50 24.73 18.50 18.28
C GLU A 50 26.14 19.05 18.53
N ARG A 51 27.14 18.17 18.76
CA ARG A 51 28.54 18.61 18.90
C ARG A 51 29.02 19.35 17.65
N TYR A 52 28.72 18.85 16.47
CA TYR A 52 29.07 19.48 15.21
C TYR A 52 28.19 20.70 14.93
N GLN A 53 26.90 20.65 15.25
CA GLN A 53 26.02 21.79 15.11
C GLN A 53 26.49 22.97 15.97
N ARG A 54 26.93 22.73 17.21
CA ARG A 54 27.52 23.77 18.08
C ARG A 54 28.83 24.34 17.51
N ARG A 55 29.64 23.52 16.86
CA ARG A 55 30.95 23.94 16.31
C ARG A 55 30.83 24.71 15.01
N TYR A 56 29.95 24.30 14.10
CA TYR A 56 29.86 24.86 12.75
C TYR A 56 28.62 25.74 12.56
N GLY A 57 27.63 25.65 13.46
CA GLY A 57 26.33 26.31 13.33
C GLY A 57 25.45 25.67 12.26
N GLY A 58 24.30 26.31 11.99
CA GLY A 58 23.43 25.99 10.87
C GLY A 58 22.38 24.92 11.12
N GLU A 59 21.63 24.63 10.06
CA GLU A 59 20.59 23.62 10.06
C GLU A 59 21.20 22.21 9.94
N VAL A 60 20.45 21.21 10.37
CA VAL A 60 20.83 19.79 10.22
C VAL A 60 19.91 19.13 9.20
N ALA A 61 20.51 18.51 8.20
CA ALA A 61 19.84 17.71 7.19
C ALA A 61 20.24 16.25 7.33
N VAL A 62 19.28 15.37 7.59
CA VAL A 62 19.49 13.94 7.79
C VAL A 62 18.87 13.17 6.64
N ALA A 63 19.67 12.40 5.89
CA ALA A 63 19.20 11.49 4.87
C ALA A 63 19.29 10.04 5.36
N MET A 64 18.26 9.24 5.14
CA MET A 64 18.28 7.83 5.47
C MET A 64 17.64 6.96 4.40
N GLU A 65 18.27 5.82 4.19
CA GLU A 65 17.69 4.74 3.39
C GLU A 65 16.65 4.00 4.24
N GLY A 66 15.49 3.68 3.67
CA GLY A 66 14.46 2.90 4.38
C GLY A 66 13.65 3.69 5.41
N TYR A 67 13.50 5.01 5.22
CA TYR A 67 12.57 5.84 5.97
C TYR A 67 11.21 5.15 6.19
N ASN A 68 10.67 5.32 7.40
CA ASN A 68 9.41 4.70 7.84
C ASN A 68 9.41 3.16 7.87
N GLY A 69 10.61 2.56 7.85
CA GLY A 69 10.86 1.13 8.05
C GLY A 69 11.37 0.82 9.45
N TRP A 70 12.56 0.22 9.54
CA TRP A 70 13.26 -0.06 10.81
C TRP A 70 13.63 1.22 11.57
N ALA A 71 13.98 2.30 10.86
CA ALA A 71 14.40 3.56 11.44
C ALA A 71 13.28 4.41 12.06
N ARG A 72 12.03 3.96 12.09
CA ARG A 72 10.90 4.77 12.60
C ARG A 72 11.10 5.48 13.94
N PRO A 73 11.69 4.85 14.98
CA PRO A 73 11.97 5.58 16.20
C PRO A 73 12.95 6.74 15.98
N LEU A 74 14.02 6.48 15.22
CA LEU A 74 15.03 7.48 14.92
C LEU A 74 14.49 8.59 14.00
N ASP A 75 13.74 8.25 12.95
CA ASP A 75 13.16 9.25 12.05
C ASP A 75 12.13 10.16 12.74
N THR A 76 11.43 9.65 13.73
CA THR A 76 10.54 10.44 14.58
C THR A 76 11.34 11.40 15.46
N LEU A 77 12.41 10.94 16.09
CA LEU A 77 13.28 11.75 16.93
C LEU A 77 14.00 12.84 16.12
N VAL A 78 14.51 12.51 14.92
CA VAL A 78 15.12 13.48 14.00
C VAL A 78 14.17 14.64 13.71
N ARG A 79 12.91 14.37 13.43
CA ARG A 79 11.92 15.42 13.19
C ARG A 79 11.54 16.20 14.47
N SER A 80 11.47 15.54 15.63
CA SER A 80 11.18 16.22 16.90
C SER A 80 12.30 17.17 17.34
N HIS A 81 13.55 16.91 16.90
CA HIS A 81 14.68 17.84 17.08
C HIS A 81 14.68 19.02 16.08
N GLY A 82 13.67 19.10 15.20
CA GLY A 82 13.60 20.15 14.18
C GLY A 82 14.55 19.94 13.00
N TYR A 83 15.16 18.79 12.87
CA TYR A 83 16.07 18.48 11.76
C TYR A 83 15.30 18.15 10.49
N ARG A 84 15.82 18.58 9.35
CA ARG A 84 15.26 18.23 8.04
C ARG A 84 15.57 16.76 7.74
N LEU A 85 14.54 16.03 7.36
CA LEU A 85 14.66 14.60 7.06
C LEU A 85 14.46 14.34 5.57
N PHE A 86 15.37 13.55 4.98
CA PHE A 86 15.33 13.16 3.60
C PHE A 86 15.29 11.63 3.48
N ASN A 87 14.41 11.15 2.61
CA ASN A 87 14.38 9.74 2.23
C ASN A 87 15.26 9.52 1.00
N ILE A 88 16.21 8.60 1.11
CA ILE A 88 17.04 8.16 -0.02
C ILE A 88 16.24 7.10 -0.81
N ASN A 89 16.18 7.28 -2.14
CA ASN A 89 15.58 6.29 -3.01
C ASN A 89 16.55 5.13 -3.25
N ASN A 90 16.31 3.99 -2.61
CA ASN A 90 17.18 2.81 -2.60
C ASN A 90 17.63 2.35 -4.01
N LEU A 91 16.73 2.37 -4.99
CA LEU A 91 17.10 1.94 -6.34
C LEU A 91 17.99 2.96 -7.04
N LYS A 92 17.76 4.26 -6.81
CA LYS A 92 18.62 5.30 -7.36
C LYS A 92 19.98 5.28 -6.69
N LEU A 93 20.01 5.05 -5.37
CA LEU A 93 21.26 4.85 -4.63
C LEU A 93 22.04 3.63 -5.15
N ALA A 94 21.37 2.50 -5.36
CA ALA A 94 22.02 1.31 -5.92
C ALA A 94 22.67 1.59 -7.29
N ARG A 95 21.96 2.29 -8.18
CA ARG A 95 22.51 2.69 -9.49
C ARG A 95 23.64 3.72 -9.38
N PHE A 96 23.57 4.62 -8.41
CA PHE A 96 24.65 5.55 -8.12
C PHE A 96 25.90 4.80 -7.66
N LYS A 97 25.74 3.78 -6.82
CA LYS A 97 26.85 2.93 -6.37
C LYS A 97 27.53 2.19 -7.53
N GLU A 98 26.79 1.83 -8.58
CA GLU A 98 27.31 1.15 -9.79
C GLU A 98 28.23 2.02 -10.64
N ILE A 99 28.21 3.35 -10.50
CA ILE A 99 29.09 4.28 -11.23
C ILE A 99 30.54 4.17 -10.75
N PHE A 100 30.75 3.74 -9.51
CA PHE A 100 32.09 3.64 -8.91
C PHE A 100 32.68 2.23 -9.08
N PRO A 101 34.01 2.11 -9.26
CA PRO A 101 34.66 0.79 -9.27
C PRO A 101 34.24 0.00 -8.04
N ALA A 102 34.05 -1.31 -8.20
CA ALA A 102 33.58 -2.20 -7.15
C ALA A 102 34.49 -2.16 -5.92
N ALA A 103 34.20 -1.26 -4.99
CA ALA A 103 34.78 -1.27 -3.67
C ALA A 103 34.09 -2.37 -2.83
N ALA A 104 34.77 -2.86 -1.81
CA ALA A 104 34.17 -3.78 -0.85
C ALA A 104 32.84 -3.23 -0.35
N LYS A 105 31.80 -4.06 -0.31
CA LYS A 105 30.50 -3.69 0.23
C LYS A 105 30.62 -3.58 1.76
N ASN A 106 30.46 -2.38 2.29
CA ASN A 106 30.52 -2.08 3.72
C ASN A 106 29.50 -0.98 4.02
N ASP A 107 28.72 -1.15 5.09
CA ASP A 107 27.65 -0.24 5.50
C ASP A 107 28.15 1.20 5.75
N ARG A 108 29.42 1.37 6.23
CA ARG A 108 30.05 2.69 6.37
C ARG A 108 30.26 3.38 5.03
N ILE A 109 30.70 2.62 4.01
CA ILE A 109 30.84 3.14 2.64
C ILE A 109 29.47 3.58 2.12
N ASP A 110 28.42 2.86 2.46
CA ASP A 110 27.06 3.18 2.04
C ASP A 110 26.53 4.45 2.73
N ALA A 111 26.81 4.66 4.01
CA ALA A 111 26.53 5.91 4.70
C ALA A 111 27.31 7.10 4.09
N ARG A 112 28.60 6.94 3.77
CA ARG A 112 29.40 7.98 3.09
C ARG A 112 28.85 8.34 1.72
N LYS A 113 28.47 7.35 0.91
CA LYS A 113 27.83 7.57 -0.40
C LYS A 113 26.52 8.34 -0.30
N GLY A 114 25.80 8.19 0.81
CA GLY A 114 24.63 9.02 1.10
C GLY A 114 24.98 10.50 1.30
N LEU A 115 26.13 10.84 1.90
CA LEU A 115 26.62 12.23 1.93
C LEU A 115 26.98 12.77 0.54
N GLU A 116 27.60 11.96 -0.28
CA GLU A 116 27.93 12.33 -1.67
C GLU A 116 26.67 12.63 -2.49
N LEU A 117 25.53 11.97 -2.18
CA LEU A 117 24.25 12.26 -2.82
C LEU A 117 23.73 13.67 -2.52
N PHE A 118 23.96 14.22 -1.34
CA PHE A 118 23.62 15.61 -1.04
C PHE A 118 24.35 16.56 -1.99
N GLN A 119 25.66 16.36 -2.17
CA GLN A 119 26.47 17.17 -3.08
C GLN A 119 26.01 17.03 -4.53
N LEU A 120 25.74 15.79 -4.94
CA LEU A 120 25.25 15.54 -6.29
C LEU A 120 23.93 16.27 -6.55
N CYS A 121 23.02 16.31 -5.55
CA CYS A 121 21.74 17.01 -5.65
C CYS A 121 21.90 18.53 -5.72
N ASP A 122 22.94 19.11 -5.10
CA ASP A 122 23.22 20.54 -5.17
C ASP A 122 23.71 20.96 -6.56
N HIS A 123 24.59 20.15 -7.15
CA HIS A 123 25.27 20.49 -8.40
C HIS A 123 24.56 19.97 -9.66
N LEU A 124 23.79 18.89 -9.55
CA LEU A 124 23.13 18.26 -10.68
C LEU A 124 21.60 18.25 -10.51
N PRO A 125 20.86 19.11 -11.25
CA PRO A 125 19.41 19.14 -11.18
C PRO A 125 18.73 17.79 -11.43
N VAL A 126 19.35 16.92 -12.25
CA VAL A 126 18.86 15.56 -12.56
C VAL A 126 18.89 14.65 -11.32
N ALA A 127 19.79 14.92 -10.37
CA ALA A 127 19.94 14.13 -9.15
C ALA A 127 18.90 14.47 -8.07
N ARG A 128 18.24 15.62 -8.13
CA ARG A 128 17.28 16.12 -7.11
C ARG A 128 16.19 15.13 -6.74
N GLY A 129 15.84 14.19 -7.60
CA GLY A 129 14.86 13.16 -7.28
C GLY A 129 15.44 11.94 -6.53
N VAL A 130 16.71 11.92 -6.15
CA VAL A 130 17.35 10.84 -5.37
C VAL A 130 17.08 11.03 -3.88
N LEU A 131 17.21 12.26 -3.41
CA LEU A 131 16.85 12.70 -2.07
C LEU A 131 15.49 13.37 -2.11
N GLN A 132 14.55 12.86 -1.34
CA GLN A 132 13.22 13.43 -1.21
C GLN A 132 13.02 13.91 0.22
N GLU A 133 12.85 15.20 0.41
CA GLU A 133 12.51 15.74 1.72
C GLU A 133 11.19 15.14 2.20
N VAL A 134 11.18 14.68 3.44
CA VAL A 134 10.02 14.03 4.04
C VAL A 134 9.04 15.10 4.48
N ALA A 135 8.02 15.34 3.67
CA ALA A 135 6.93 16.24 4.04
C ALA A 135 6.16 15.69 5.26
N ALA A 136 5.74 16.60 6.13
CA ALA A 136 4.90 16.25 7.26
C ALA A 136 3.62 15.58 6.76
N THR A 137 3.33 14.43 7.34
CA THR A 137 2.12 13.66 7.05
C THR A 137 1.18 13.77 8.24
N PRO A 138 -0.10 14.10 8.05
CA PRO A 138 -1.10 14.05 9.11
C PRO A 138 -1.14 12.68 9.78
N LEU A 139 -1.29 12.66 11.10
CA LEU A 139 -1.20 11.43 11.91
C LEU A 139 -2.23 10.38 11.48
N GLU A 140 -3.45 10.82 11.18
CA GLU A 140 -4.54 9.96 10.70
C GLU A 140 -4.17 9.25 9.39
N ASN A 141 -3.44 9.90 8.49
CA ASN A 141 -2.99 9.30 7.24
C ASN A 141 -1.89 8.26 7.46
N ASP A 142 -0.97 8.50 8.39
CA ASP A 142 0.02 7.48 8.79
C ASP A 142 -0.65 6.26 9.46
N GLN A 143 -1.68 6.49 10.27
CA GLN A 143 -2.47 5.42 10.88
C GLN A 143 -3.25 4.65 9.81
N LEU A 144 -3.94 5.34 8.89
CA LEU A 144 -4.63 4.73 7.74
C LEU A 144 -3.69 3.84 6.91
N LYS A 145 -2.48 4.31 6.65
CA LYS A 145 -1.47 3.53 5.92
C LYS A 145 -1.16 2.18 6.59
N ARG A 146 -1.07 2.14 7.92
CA ARG A 146 -0.78 0.91 8.67
C ARG A 146 -1.98 -0.02 8.72
N LEU A 147 -3.15 0.53 9.03
CA LEU A 147 -4.39 -0.26 9.13
C LEU A 147 -4.79 -0.86 7.78
N THR A 148 -4.74 -0.08 6.70
CA THR A 148 -5.09 -0.56 5.36
C THR A 148 -4.11 -1.62 4.84
N ARG A 149 -2.81 -1.47 5.12
CA ARG A 149 -1.81 -2.51 4.82
C ARG A 149 -2.06 -3.79 5.62
N ARG A 150 -2.38 -3.69 6.91
CA ARG A 150 -2.75 -4.84 7.73
C ARG A 150 -4.03 -5.50 7.21
N ARG A 151 -5.06 -4.69 6.89
CA ARG A 151 -6.30 -5.18 6.29
C ARG A 151 -6.03 -5.96 5.01
N ARG A 152 -5.20 -5.43 4.10
CA ARG A 152 -4.84 -6.11 2.84
C ARG A 152 -4.17 -7.45 3.09
N ALA A 153 -3.24 -7.52 4.03
CA ALA A 153 -2.58 -8.78 4.41
C ALA A 153 -3.59 -9.84 4.89
N LEU A 154 -4.59 -9.43 5.73
CA LEU A 154 -5.64 -10.35 6.18
C LEU A 154 -6.58 -10.78 5.05
N VAL A 155 -6.90 -9.89 4.11
CA VAL A 155 -7.70 -10.24 2.91
C VAL A 155 -6.95 -11.22 2.02
N GLU A 156 -5.66 -11.05 1.83
CA GLU A 156 -4.82 -11.99 1.06
C GLU A 156 -4.70 -13.34 1.76
N GLU A 157 -4.53 -13.37 3.09
CA GLU A 157 -4.54 -14.60 3.89
C GLU A 157 -5.87 -15.33 3.73
N ARG A 158 -7.00 -14.62 3.89
CA ARG A 158 -8.34 -15.18 3.69
C ARG A 158 -8.52 -15.78 2.29
N SER A 159 -8.03 -15.08 1.25
CA SER A 159 -8.15 -15.58 -0.12
C SER A 159 -7.36 -16.86 -0.35
N ARG A 160 -6.14 -16.96 0.21
CA ARG A 160 -5.33 -18.19 0.13
C ARG A 160 -6.00 -19.37 0.83
N LEU A 161 -6.51 -19.14 2.05
CA LEU A 161 -7.25 -20.17 2.80
C LEU A 161 -8.50 -20.62 2.07
N LEU A 162 -9.26 -19.68 1.49
CA LEU A 162 -10.46 -19.98 0.73
C LEU A 162 -10.16 -20.87 -0.49
N CYS A 163 -9.10 -20.56 -1.24
CA CYS A 163 -8.68 -21.39 -2.39
C CYS A 163 -8.26 -22.80 -1.94
N ARG A 164 -7.50 -22.92 -0.83
CA ARG A 164 -7.09 -24.22 -0.28
C ARG A 164 -8.31 -25.01 0.18
N MET A 165 -9.15 -24.42 1.00
CA MET A 165 -10.41 -25.05 1.48
C MET A 165 -11.29 -25.54 0.33
N GLN A 166 -11.42 -24.75 -0.74
CA GLN A 166 -12.20 -25.16 -1.92
C GLN A 166 -11.59 -26.38 -2.63
N ALA A 167 -10.26 -26.42 -2.78
CA ALA A 167 -9.56 -27.54 -3.41
C ALA A 167 -9.74 -28.81 -2.58
N ASP A 168 -9.56 -28.74 -1.26
CA ASP A 168 -9.71 -29.85 -0.35
C ASP A 168 -11.18 -30.34 -0.27
N LEU A 169 -12.14 -29.42 -0.26
CA LEU A 169 -13.57 -29.77 -0.33
C LEU A 169 -13.92 -30.50 -1.63
N GLN A 170 -13.38 -30.06 -2.75
CA GLN A 170 -13.64 -30.70 -4.04
C GLN A 170 -13.09 -32.14 -4.09
N ALA A 171 -11.96 -32.37 -3.43
CA ALA A 171 -11.32 -33.70 -3.35
C ALA A 171 -12.00 -34.60 -2.31
N ALA A 172 -12.26 -34.08 -1.11
CA ALA A 172 -12.74 -34.88 0.02
C ALA A 172 -14.27 -35.08 0.03
N CYS A 173 -15.03 -34.16 -0.54
CA CYS A 173 -16.49 -34.20 -0.55
C CYS A 173 -17.05 -33.62 -1.86
N PRO A 174 -16.91 -34.35 -3.00
CA PRO A 174 -17.43 -33.91 -4.28
C PRO A 174 -18.93 -33.58 -4.20
N GLY A 175 -19.33 -32.48 -4.81
CA GLY A 175 -20.71 -32.02 -4.83
C GLY A 175 -21.10 -31.09 -3.66
N LEU A 176 -20.34 -31.01 -2.56
CA LEU A 176 -20.67 -30.11 -1.47
C LEU A 176 -20.61 -28.62 -1.89
N LEU A 177 -19.63 -28.24 -2.70
CA LEU A 177 -19.54 -26.86 -3.21
C LEU A 177 -20.68 -26.47 -4.15
N THR A 178 -21.45 -27.43 -4.70
CA THR A 178 -22.58 -27.12 -5.58
C THR A 178 -23.77 -26.49 -4.85
N ILE A 179 -23.88 -26.68 -3.52
CA ILE A 179 -24.97 -26.09 -2.72
C ILE A 179 -24.73 -24.58 -2.47
N THR A 180 -23.55 -24.06 -2.76
CA THR A 180 -23.23 -22.64 -2.60
C THR A 180 -22.61 -22.06 -3.86
N GLN A 181 -22.99 -20.83 -4.22
CA GLN A 181 -22.38 -20.11 -5.34
C GLN A 181 -20.98 -19.55 -4.96
N ASN A 182 -20.71 -19.39 -3.67
CA ASN A 182 -19.46 -18.85 -3.15
C ASN A 182 -19.14 -19.50 -1.81
N ALA A 183 -18.01 -20.18 -1.73
CA ALA A 183 -17.55 -20.84 -0.51
C ALA A 183 -17.23 -19.86 0.65
N ASP A 184 -17.09 -18.56 0.37
CA ASP A 184 -16.94 -17.50 1.38
C ASP A 184 -18.29 -17.04 1.99
N ASN A 185 -19.41 -17.65 1.62
CA ASN A 185 -20.70 -17.33 2.21
C ASN A 185 -20.73 -17.69 3.71
N LEU A 186 -21.18 -16.74 4.53
CA LEU A 186 -21.17 -16.88 5.99
C LEU A 186 -21.95 -18.12 6.47
N TRP A 187 -23.12 -18.39 5.87
CA TRP A 187 -23.92 -19.56 6.20
C TRP A 187 -23.17 -20.87 5.88
N PHE A 188 -22.42 -20.90 4.78
CA PHE A 188 -21.67 -22.08 4.37
C PHE A 188 -20.47 -22.35 5.29
N LEU A 189 -19.72 -21.31 5.66
CA LEU A 189 -18.65 -21.42 6.65
C LEU A 189 -19.19 -21.86 8.02
N ASN A 190 -20.33 -21.32 8.47
CA ASN A 190 -20.99 -21.74 9.71
C ASN A 190 -21.45 -23.21 9.62
N PHE A 191 -21.91 -23.65 8.46
CA PHE A 191 -22.28 -25.06 8.23
C PHE A 191 -21.05 -25.97 8.34
N LEU A 192 -19.94 -25.64 7.67
CA LEU A 192 -18.71 -26.43 7.74
C LEU A 192 -18.15 -26.54 9.16
N THR A 193 -18.25 -25.48 9.94
CA THR A 193 -17.72 -25.41 11.32
C THR A 193 -18.66 -25.94 12.39
N HIS A 194 -19.87 -26.38 12.02
CA HIS A 194 -20.86 -26.89 12.97
C HIS A 194 -20.44 -28.22 13.64
N SER A 195 -19.64 -29.03 12.98
CA SER A 195 -19.10 -30.28 13.51
C SER A 195 -17.58 -30.29 13.45
N GLN A 196 -16.95 -31.13 14.27
CA GLN A 196 -15.52 -31.43 14.18
C GLN A 196 -15.20 -32.51 13.13
N ASP A 197 -16.23 -33.16 12.61
CA ASP A 197 -16.17 -34.23 11.63
C ASP A 197 -17.02 -33.84 10.42
N LEU A 198 -16.36 -33.67 9.26
CA LEU A 198 -17.00 -33.24 8.03
C LEU A 198 -18.10 -34.24 7.59
N SER A 199 -17.88 -35.53 7.79
CA SER A 199 -18.83 -36.59 7.40
C SER A 199 -20.18 -36.51 8.16
N LYS A 200 -20.16 -36.00 9.40
CA LYS A 200 -21.39 -35.79 10.20
C LYS A 200 -22.34 -34.77 9.62
N LEU A 201 -21.83 -33.83 8.78
CA LEU A 201 -22.68 -32.83 8.12
C LEU A 201 -23.75 -33.48 7.21
N ALA A 202 -23.45 -34.64 6.63
CA ALA A 202 -24.39 -35.40 5.82
C ALA A 202 -25.52 -36.04 6.61
N ARG A 203 -25.47 -36.03 7.95
CA ARG A 203 -26.46 -36.69 8.82
C ARG A 203 -27.22 -35.71 9.74
N LEU A 204 -27.00 -34.41 9.55
CA LEU A 204 -27.69 -33.40 10.37
C LEU A 204 -29.16 -33.34 10.03
N ARG A 205 -30.01 -33.31 11.08
CA ARG A 205 -31.46 -33.15 10.94
C ARG A 205 -31.82 -31.74 10.50
N GLU A 206 -32.92 -31.56 9.79
CA GLU A 206 -33.38 -30.25 9.33
C GLU A 206 -33.53 -29.23 10.46
N ALA A 207 -34.06 -29.65 11.61
CA ALA A 207 -34.14 -28.77 12.79
C ALA A 207 -32.76 -28.24 13.24
N THR A 208 -31.73 -29.09 13.20
CA THR A 208 -30.36 -28.67 13.51
C THR A 208 -29.82 -27.70 12.44
N LEU A 209 -30.07 -27.97 11.16
CA LEU A 209 -29.67 -27.10 10.06
C LEU A 209 -30.28 -25.69 10.22
N LEU A 210 -31.55 -25.58 10.54
CA LEU A 210 -32.24 -24.31 10.77
C LEU A 210 -31.75 -23.55 11.99
N GLY A 211 -31.06 -24.22 12.95
CA GLY A 211 -30.40 -23.59 14.08
C GLY A 211 -29.02 -23.00 13.73
N ILE A 212 -28.45 -23.34 12.59
CA ILE A 212 -27.14 -22.80 12.16
C ILE A 212 -27.32 -21.36 11.65
N LYS A 213 -26.50 -20.46 12.16
CA LYS A 213 -26.59 -19.04 11.80
C LYS A 213 -26.45 -18.82 10.28
N GLY A 214 -27.48 -18.21 9.70
CA GLY A 214 -27.53 -17.87 8.28
C GLY A 214 -28.18 -18.95 7.40
N ILE A 215 -28.58 -20.11 7.96
CA ILE A 215 -29.31 -21.16 7.25
C ILE A 215 -30.79 -20.96 7.45
N GLY A 216 -31.47 -20.51 6.41
CA GLY A 216 -32.95 -20.51 6.33
C GLY A 216 -33.46 -21.72 5.55
N ARG A 217 -34.80 -21.85 5.43
CA ARG A 217 -35.47 -22.97 4.74
C ARG A 217 -34.91 -23.30 3.36
N LYS A 218 -34.55 -22.28 2.56
CA LYS A 218 -33.94 -22.44 1.23
C LYS A 218 -32.61 -23.22 1.28
N TYR A 219 -31.69 -22.81 2.16
CA TYR A 219 -30.41 -23.48 2.28
C TYR A 219 -30.52 -24.84 2.97
N ALA A 220 -31.40 -24.98 3.97
CA ALA A 220 -31.69 -26.26 4.58
C ALA A 220 -32.17 -27.29 3.53
N ALA A 221 -33.07 -26.91 2.62
CA ALA A 221 -33.55 -27.78 1.54
C ALA A 221 -32.39 -28.18 0.57
N LEU A 222 -31.51 -27.26 0.21
CA LEU A 222 -30.34 -27.56 -0.63
C LEU A 222 -29.36 -28.52 0.07
N ILE A 223 -29.12 -28.33 1.37
CA ILE A 223 -28.28 -29.23 2.17
C ILE A 223 -28.92 -30.60 2.27
N THR A 224 -30.22 -30.69 2.56
CA THR A 224 -30.95 -31.97 2.64
C THR A 224 -30.97 -32.72 1.30
N ALA A 225 -31.04 -32.00 0.18
CA ALA A 225 -30.91 -32.61 -1.13
C ALA A 225 -29.49 -33.19 -1.35
N TRP A 226 -28.44 -32.42 -1.01
CA TRP A 226 -27.08 -32.90 -1.07
C TRP A 226 -26.82 -34.10 -0.14
N GLN A 227 -27.38 -34.12 1.07
CA GLN A 227 -27.19 -35.21 2.03
C GLN A 227 -27.64 -36.58 1.48
N LYS A 228 -28.63 -36.63 0.57
CA LYS A 228 -29.10 -37.88 -0.07
C LYS A 228 -28.05 -38.53 -0.97
N SER A 229 -27.13 -37.75 -1.51
CA SER A 229 -26.07 -38.19 -2.44
C SER A 229 -24.68 -37.86 -1.93
N ALA A 230 -24.56 -37.50 -0.66
CA ALA A 230 -23.25 -37.11 -0.09
C ALA A 230 -22.28 -38.28 -0.16
N HIS A 231 -21.15 -38.01 -0.74
CA HIS A 231 -20.02 -38.95 -0.86
C HIS A 231 -18.76 -38.32 -0.30
N PHE A 232 -17.97 -39.14 0.39
CA PHE A 232 -16.72 -38.70 1.02
C PHE A 232 -15.58 -39.59 0.55
N SER A 233 -14.42 -38.99 0.34
CA SER A 233 -13.18 -39.73 0.07
C SER A 233 -12.73 -40.52 1.32
N HIS A 234 -11.89 -41.52 1.09
CA HIS A 234 -11.38 -42.38 2.16
C HIS A 234 -10.51 -41.63 3.18
N ASP A 235 -9.93 -40.51 2.79
CA ASP A 235 -9.04 -39.65 3.57
C ASP A 235 -9.77 -38.51 4.30
N VAL A 236 -11.09 -38.43 4.20
CA VAL A 236 -11.92 -37.37 4.84
C VAL A 236 -11.68 -37.29 6.35
N ALA A 237 -11.31 -38.39 7.01
CA ALA A 237 -10.97 -38.41 8.43
C ALA A 237 -9.76 -37.52 8.78
N TRP A 238 -8.85 -37.31 7.85
CA TRP A 238 -7.66 -36.48 8.00
C TRP A 238 -7.80 -35.09 7.37
N VAL A 239 -8.35 -35.03 6.17
CA VAL A 239 -8.53 -33.78 5.42
C VAL A 239 -9.71 -32.95 5.98
N GLY A 240 -10.76 -33.61 6.45
CA GLY A 240 -11.93 -32.94 7.02
C GLY A 240 -11.64 -31.95 8.14
N PRO A 241 -10.85 -32.34 9.18
CA PRO A 241 -10.43 -31.40 10.22
C PRO A 241 -9.66 -30.18 9.68
N MET A 242 -8.80 -30.33 8.66
CA MET A 242 -8.08 -29.23 8.04
C MET A 242 -9.04 -28.25 7.33
N ILE A 243 -10.02 -28.76 6.60
CA ILE A 243 -11.08 -27.97 5.96
C ILE A 243 -11.86 -27.15 7.00
N ILE A 244 -12.20 -27.77 8.12
CA ILE A 244 -12.94 -27.12 9.22
C ILE A 244 -12.10 -26.04 9.89
N GLU A 245 -10.81 -26.30 10.08
CA GLU A 245 -9.85 -25.32 10.60
C GLU A 245 -9.73 -24.11 9.67
N ASP A 246 -9.59 -24.32 8.36
CA ASP A 246 -9.57 -23.26 7.38
C ASP A 246 -10.86 -22.43 7.39
N ALA A 247 -12.03 -23.09 7.47
CA ALA A 247 -13.31 -22.40 7.57
C ALA A 247 -13.42 -21.53 8.84
N ARG A 248 -12.94 -22.01 10.00
CA ARG A 248 -12.86 -21.22 11.25
C ARG A 248 -11.93 -20.02 11.08
N ARG A 249 -10.75 -20.26 10.54
CA ARG A 249 -9.78 -19.19 10.32
C ARG A 249 -10.31 -18.12 9.37
N ILE A 250 -11.06 -18.51 8.32
CA ILE A 250 -11.73 -17.58 7.43
C ILE A 250 -12.77 -16.72 8.18
N LEU A 251 -13.57 -17.32 9.09
CA LEU A 251 -14.54 -16.59 9.94
C LEU A 251 -13.84 -15.58 10.86
N GLU A 252 -12.72 -15.96 11.51
CA GLU A 252 -11.90 -15.06 12.33
C GLU A 252 -11.35 -13.89 11.52
N LEU A 253 -10.79 -14.18 10.35
CA LEU A 253 -10.24 -13.16 9.46
C LEU A 253 -11.33 -12.19 8.99
N ARG A 254 -12.54 -12.66 8.69
CA ARG A 254 -13.68 -11.79 8.35
C ARG A 254 -14.02 -10.84 9.50
N ALA A 255 -14.04 -11.32 10.73
CA ALA A 255 -14.29 -10.49 11.91
C ALA A 255 -13.17 -9.44 12.11
N ALA A 256 -11.91 -9.87 11.99
CA ALA A 256 -10.75 -8.99 12.11
C ALA A 256 -10.72 -7.91 11.00
N ILE A 257 -11.03 -8.27 9.76
CA ILE A 257 -11.11 -7.33 8.63
C ILE A 257 -12.21 -6.30 8.90
N LYS A 258 -13.40 -6.73 9.36
CA LYS A 258 -14.51 -5.82 9.69
C LYS A 258 -14.15 -4.85 10.81
N ALA A 259 -13.42 -5.31 11.83
CA ALA A 259 -12.95 -4.45 12.92
C ALA A 259 -11.95 -3.39 12.41
N LEU A 260 -11.01 -3.78 11.54
CA LEU A 260 -10.08 -2.83 10.90
C LEU A 260 -10.81 -1.82 10.01
N GLU A 261 -11.85 -2.23 9.29
CA GLU A 261 -12.67 -1.33 8.46
C GLU A 261 -13.41 -0.31 9.32
N ALA A 262 -13.89 -0.69 10.51
CA ALA A 262 -14.51 0.25 11.46
C ALA A 262 -13.49 1.28 11.99
N HIS A 263 -12.25 0.86 12.31
CA HIS A 263 -11.18 1.80 12.68
C HIS A 263 -10.82 2.73 11.51
N CYS A 264 -10.72 2.20 10.30
CA CYS A 264 -10.47 3.03 9.11
C CYS A 264 -11.59 4.06 8.91
N ALA A 265 -12.86 3.71 9.15
CA ALA A 265 -13.98 4.64 9.02
C ALA A 265 -13.85 5.84 9.97
N ALA A 266 -13.47 5.60 11.23
CA ALA A 266 -13.24 6.67 12.20
C ALA A 266 -12.11 7.63 11.79
N LEU A 267 -11.03 7.09 11.20
CA LEU A 267 -9.90 7.90 10.72
C LEU A 267 -10.21 8.62 9.40
N VAL A 268 -10.98 8.02 8.50
CA VAL A 268 -11.44 8.68 7.26
C VAL A 268 -12.24 9.93 7.60
N ALA A 269 -13.08 9.89 8.63
CA ALA A 269 -13.84 11.05 9.09
C ALA A 269 -12.96 12.20 9.63
N GLN A 270 -11.68 11.94 9.94
CA GLN A 270 -10.71 12.92 10.43
C GLN A 270 -9.74 13.40 9.33
N SER A 271 -9.58 12.62 8.26
CA SER A 271 -8.64 12.88 7.18
C SER A 271 -9.29 13.67 6.04
N GLU A 272 -8.88 14.92 5.82
CA GLU A 272 -9.33 15.73 4.68
C GLU A 272 -9.05 15.04 3.33
N ILE A 273 -7.89 14.39 3.20
CA ILE A 273 -7.52 13.64 1.98
C ILE A 273 -8.47 12.47 1.77
N ALA A 274 -8.76 11.71 2.82
CA ALA A 274 -9.63 10.55 2.70
C ALA A 274 -11.08 10.97 2.39
N GLN A 275 -11.59 12.00 3.05
CA GLN A 275 -12.92 12.56 2.78
C GLN A 275 -13.03 13.07 1.33
N GLY A 276 -12.02 13.82 0.86
CA GLY A 276 -11.97 14.28 -0.52
C GLY A 276 -12.03 13.12 -1.53
N ILE A 277 -11.30 12.02 -1.28
CA ILE A 277 -11.30 10.85 -2.15
C ILE A 277 -12.61 10.05 -2.03
N ASP A 278 -13.17 9.90 -0.82
CA ASP A 278 -14.44 9.20 -0.58
C ASP A 278 -15.62 9.89 -1.28
N SER A 279 -15.55 11.22 -1.44
CA SER A 279 -16.55 11.99 -2.18
C SER A 279 -16.61 11.66 -3.67
N ILE A 280 -15.59 10.99 -4.24
CA ILE A 280 -15.57 10.59 -5.65
C ILE A 280 -16.47 9.35 -5.84
N PRO A 281 -17.52 9.42 -6.69
CA PRO A 281 -18.39 8.28 -6.95
C PRO A 281 -17.61 7.01 -7.28
N GLY A 282 -17.87 5.92 -6.56
CA GLY A 282 -17.22 4.62 -6.78
C GLY A 282 -15.95 4.35 -6.00
N PHE A 283 -15.33 5.34 -5.35
CA PHE A 283 -14.13 5.09 -4.54
C PHE A 283 -14.46 4.48 -3.19
N GLY A 284 -15.38 5.02 -2.44
CA GLY A 284 -15.84 4.48 -1.15
C GLY A 284 -14.73 4.33 -0.08
N LEU A 285 -15.15 4.10 1.15
CA LEU A 285 -14.34 4.12 2.37
C LEU A 285 -12.98 3.42 2.27
N VAL A 286 -12.96 2.17 1.79
CA VAL A 286 -11.73 1.36 1.77
C VAL A 286 -10.72 1.90 0.76
N CYS A 287 -11.18 2.27 -0.44
CA CYS A 287 -10.29 2.86 -1.45
C CYS A 287 -9.77 4.22 -0.98
N ALA A 288 -10.63 5.05 -0.39
CA ALA A 288 -10.26 6.35 0.16
C ALA A 288 -9.21 6.23 1.27
N ALA A 289 -9.43 5.32 2.23
CA ALA A 289 -8.49 5.04 3.31
C ALA A 289 -7.12 4.54 2.79
N GLU A 290 -7.11 3.61 1.83
CA GLU A 290 -5.87 3.10 1.23
C GLU A 290 -5.11 4.20 0.49
N ILE A 291 -5.82 4.98 -0.33
CA ILE A 291 -5.19 6.04 -1.13
C ILE A 291 -4.67 7.14 -0.20
N ALA A 292 -5.45 7.61 0.77
CA ALA A 292 -5.02 8.63 1.72
C ALA A 292 -3.81 8.18 2.53
N GLY A 293 -3.82 6.95 3.03
CA GLY A 293 -2.69 6.37 3.76
C GLY A 293 -1.41 6.23 2.91
N GLU A 294 -1.53 5.81 1.65
CA GLU A 294 -0.37 5.66 0.77
C GLU A 294 0.12 7.00 0.20
N LEU A 295 -0.76 7.99 0.04
CA LEU A 295 -0.38 9.36 -0.31
C LEU A 295 0.33 10.07 0.85
N GLY A 296 -0.22 9.95 2.05
CA GLY A 296 0.22 10.68 3.24
C GLY A 296 -0.12 12.16 3.16
N THR A 297 0.48 12.88 2.23
CA THR A 297 0.21 14.29 1.95
C THR A 297 0.37 14.61 0.47
N VAL A 298 -0.42 15.54 -0.05
CA VAL A 298 -0.31 16.01 -1.44
C VAL A 298 0.93 16.87 -1.66
N ALA A 299 1.47 17.49 -0.61
CA ALA A 299 2.64 18.37 -0.67
C ALA A 299 3.91 17.68 -1.21
N ARG A 300 4.00 16.36 -1.08
CA ARG A 300 5.13 15.57 -1.62
C ARG A 300 5.15 15.43 -3.14
N PHE A 301 4.10 15.87 -3.84
CA PHE A 301 3.99 15.78 -5.30
C PHE A 301 4.07 17.16 -5.93
N ALA A 302 5.06 17.37 -6.80
CA ALA A 302 5.26 18.65 -7.48
C ALA A 302 4.10 19.00 -8.42
N ASN A 303 3.46 17.98 -9.05
CA ASN A 303 2.37 18.14 -10.01
C ASN A 303 1.53 16.86 -10.11
N GLU A 304 0.41 16.95 -10.85
CA GLU A 304 -0.48 15.81 -11.08
C GLU A 304 0.16 14.68 -11.90
N GLY A 305 1.21 14.98 -12.68
CA GLY A 305 1.97 13.98 -13.41
C GLY A 305 2.75 13.07 -12.47
N SER A 306 3.44 13.64 -11.46
CA SER A 306 4.17 12.89 -10.45
C SER A 306 3.23 12.02 -9.60
N LEU A 307 2.05 12.53 -9.25
CA LEU A 307 1.01 11.76 -8.57
C LEU A 307 0.53 10.59 -9.44
N ALA A 308 0.26 10.82 -10.72
CA ALA A 308 -0.21 9.77 -11.63
C ALA A 308 0.84 8.67 -11.86
N VAL A 309 2.12 9.01 -11.91
CA VAL A 309 3.22 8.04 -11.97
C VAL A 309 3.27 7.23 -10.67
N TYR A 310 3.21 7.88 -9.51
CA TYR A 310 3.21 7.22 -8.21
C TYR A 310 2.05 6.22 -8.05
N MET A 311 0.86 6.60 -8.50
CA MET A 311 -0.34 5.74 -8.50
C MET A 311 -0.39 4.73 -9.65
N GLY A 312 0.61 4.68 -10.53
CA GLY A 312 0.67 3.76 -11.67
C GLY A 312 -0.39 4.00 -12.74
N MET A 313 -0.89 5.24 -12.84
CA MET A 313 -1.88 5.67 -13.84
C MET A 313 -1.26 6.38 -15.06
N ALA A 314 0.05 6.62 -15.04
CA ALA A 314 0.79 7.18 -16.15
C ALA A 314 1.87 6.24 -16.65
N THR A 315 2.19 6.34 -17.93
CA THR A 315 3.38 5.73 -18.54
C THR A 315 4.48 6.79 -18.69
N LEU A 316 5.72 6.34 -18.79
CA LEU A 316 6.86 7.19 -19.11
C LEU A 316 7.14 7.13 -20.60
N ASP A 317 7.58 8.21 -21.19
CA ASP A 317 8.06 8.22 -22.57
C ASP A 317 9.29 7.29 -22.72
N ASN A 318 9.36 6.61 -23.85
CA ASN A 318 10.44 5.70 -24.17
C ASN A 318 10.73 5.82 -25.68
N SER A 319 11.25 6.97 -26.06
CA SER A 319 11.56 7.28 -27.46
C SER A 319 13.07 7.27 -27.66
N SER A 320 13.53 6.68 -28.77
CA SER A 320 14.91 6.73 -29.22
C SER A 320 14.97 6.69 -30.75
N GLY A 321 15.68 7.63 -31.36
CA GLY A 321 15.74 7.74 -32.82
C GLY A 321 14.35 7.85 -33.45
N GLN A 322 14.05 6.96 -34.35
CA GLN A 322 12.72 6.90 -35.02
C GLN A 322 11.65 6.17 -34.17
N TYR A 323 12.05 5.44 -33.12
CA TYR A 323 11.11 4.74 -32.26
C TYR A 323 10.41 5.70 -31.30
N ARG A 324 9.08 5.73 -31.35
CA ARG A 324 8.24 6.46 -30.39
C ARG A 324 7.36 5.47 -29.63
N GLY A 325 7.57 5.39 -28.33
CA GLY A 325 6.83 4.46 -27.49
C GLY A 325 6.71 4.93 -26.05
N SER A 326 6.12 4.09 -25.22
CA SER A 326 6.00 4.34 -23.79
C SER A 326 6.37 3.09 -23.01
N LYS A 327 6.92 3.28 -21.79
CA LYS A 327 7.21 2.21 -20.84
C LYS A 327 6.48 2.42 -19.52
N ASN A 328 6.17 1.31 -18.87
CA ASN A 328 5.61 1.39 -17.52
C ASN A 328 6.69 1.85 -16.53
N PRO A 329 6.37 2.79 -15.62
CA PRO A 329 7.29 3.16 -14.56
C PRO A 329 7.53 1.96 -13.64
N LYS A 330 8.79 1.71 -13.25
CA LYS A 330 9.15 0.61 -12.34
C LYS A 330 8.83 0.92 -10.87
N HIS A 331 8.76 2.21 -10.53
CA HIS A 331 8.59 2.70 -9.16
C HIS A 331 7.19 3.28 -8.96
N VAL A 332 6.19 2.39 -8.92
CA VAL A 332 4.81 2.75 -8.58
C VAL A 332 4.47 2.23 -7.19
N ASN A 333 3.62 2.94 -6.47
CA ASN A 333 3.00 2.38 -5.28
C ASN A 333 1.93 1.36 -5.69
N THR A 334 2.26 0.08 -5.57
CA THR A 334 1.38 -1.02 -6.03
C THR A 334 0.06 -1.07 -5.26
N ARG A 335 0.03 -0.62 -3.99
CA ARG A 335 -1.18 -0.57 -3.16
C ARG A 335 -2.09 0.56 -3.60
N ALA A 336 -1.56 1.77 -3.72
CA ALA A 336 -2.29 2.91 -4.25
C ALA A 336 -2.84 2.61 -5.67
N LYS A 337 -2.02 1.98 -6.53
CA LYS A 337 -2.44 1.54 -7.85
C LYS A 337 -3.63 0.57 -7.79
N ALA A 338 -3.59 -0.42 -6.91
CA ALA A 338 -4.66 -1.40 -6.77
C ALA A 338 -5.98 -0.73 -6.30
N ALA A 339 -5.90 0.16 -5.30
CA ALA A 339 -7.05 0.92 -4.83
C ALA A 339 -7.62 1.83 -5.92
N MET A 340 -6.76 2.53 -6.67
CA MET A 340 -7.17 3.34 -7.83
C MET A 340 -7.86 2.50 -8.90
N MET A 341 -7.31 1.35 -9.30
CA MET A 341 -7.93 0.49 -10.32
C MET A 341 -9.34 0.06 -9.93
N VAL A 342 -9.57 -0.30 -8.66
CA VAL A 342 -10.89 -0.68 -8.14
C VAL A 342 -11.83 0.53 -8.12
N GLY A 343 -11.38 1.67 -7.59
CA GLY A 343 -12.18 2.90 -7.52
C GLY A 343 -12.60 3.37 -8.91
N ILE A 344 -11.68 3.39 -9.87
CA ILE A 344 -11.93 3.82 -11.26
C ILE A 344 -12.93 2.89 -11.97
N ASP A 345 -12.80 1.56 -11.79
CA ASP A 345 -13.76 0.63 -12.42
C ASP A 345 -15.18 0.80 -11.87
N ARG A 346 -15.33 1.13 -10.58
CA ARG A 346 -16.62 1.47 -9.98
C ARG A 346 -17.10 2.84 -10.42
N HIS A 347 -16.20 3.84 -10.47
CA HIS A 347 -16.49 5.20 -10.87
C HIS A 347 -17.12 5.27 -12.28
N ARG A 348 -16.52 4.59 -13.27
CA ARG A 348 -17.06 4.59 -14.64
C ARG A 348 -18.49 4.03 -14.73
N LYS A 349 -18.87 3.13 -13.82
CA LYS A 349 -20.23 2.55 -13.78
C LYS A 349 -21.27 3.51 -13.16
N GLN A 350 -20.81 4.55 -12.46
CA GLN A 350 -21.66 5.53 -11.77
C GLN A 350 -21.68 6.88 -12.51
N VAL A 351 -20.64 7.19 -13.29
CA VAL A 351 -20.49 8.48 -13.96
C VAL A 351 -20.52 8.28 -15.49
N PRO A 352 -21.58 8.70 -16.17
CA PRO A 352 -21.79 8.45 -17.60
C PRO A 352 -20.64 8.95 -18.51
N GLU A 353 -20.05 10.10 -18.20
CA GLU A 353 -18.90 10.62 -18.97
C GLU A 353 -17.67 9.70 -18.88
N SER A 354 -17.42 9.18 -17.71
CA SER A 354 -16.32 8.24 -17.47
C SER A 354 -16.56 6.90 -18.16
N GLN A 355 -17.81 6.45 -18.23
CA GLN A 355 -18.19 5.26 -18.98
C GLN A 355 -17.98 5.48 -20.49
N ARG A 356 -18.46 6.59 -21.06
CA ARG A 356 -18.23 6.95 -22.48
C ARG A 356 -16.75 7.02 -22.82
N TYR A 357 -15.94 7.62 -21.94
CA TYR A 357 -14.48 7.67 -22.15
C TYR A 357 -13.86 6.27 -22.14
N TYR A 358 -14.24 5.42 -21.19
CA TYR A 358 -13.77 4.03 -21.11
C TYR A 358 -14.14 3.26 -22.40
N GLU A 359 -15.38 3.31 -22.86
CA GLU A 359 -15.86 2.64 -24.07
C GLU A 359 -15.11 3.12 -25.32
N LYS A 360 -14.89 4.44 -25.45
CA LYS A 360 -14.04 5.00 -26.51
C LYS A 360 -12.64 4.40 -26.50
N LYS A 361 -12.04 4.18 -25.31
CA LYS A 361 -10.71 3.56 -25.19
C LYS A 361 -10.74 2.08 -25.53
N ARG A 362 -11.80 1.37 -25.19
CA ARG A 362 -12.02 -0.03 -25.59
C ARG A 362 -12.18 -0.17 -27.10
N ALA A 363 -12.95 0.70 -27.72
CA ALA A 363 -13.12 0.74 -29.19
C ALA A 363 -11.80 1.03 -29.92
N GLN A 364 -10.86 1.75 -29.29
CA GLN A 364 -9.49 1.96 -29.80
C GLN A 364 -8.55 0.73 -29.60
N GLY A 365 -9.08 -0.43 -29.25
CA GLY A 365 -8.31 -1.66 -29.08
C GLY A 365 -7.57 -1.79 -27.73
N LYS A 366 -7.76 -0.87 -26.77
CA LYS A 366 -7.11 -0.98 -25.45
C LYS A 366 -7.76 -2.10 -24.64
N THR A 367 -6.93 -2.88 -23.93
CA THR A 367 -7.42 -3.87 -22.96
C THR A 367 -8.19 -3.16 -21.82
N HIS A 368 -8.98 -3.92 -21.05
CA HIS A 368 -9.71 -3.39 -19.88
C HIS A 368 -8.79 -2.57 -18.96
N ASN A 369 -7.70 -3.16 -18.54
CA ASN A 369 -6.76 -2.50 -17.62
C ASN A 369 -6.06 -1.27 -18.23
N GLN A 370 -5.84 -1.24 -19.54
CA GLN A 370 -5.30 -0.06 -20.23
C GLN A 370 -6.32 1.07 -20.30
N ALA A 371 -7.59 0.76 -20.58
CA ALA A 371 -8.67 1.73 -20.59
C ALA A 371 -8.94 2.33 -19.20
N ILE A 372 -8.95 1.48 -18.14
CA ILE A 372 -9.05 1.94 -16.75
C ILE A 372 -7.89 2.87 -16.39
N ARG A 373 -6.65 2.54 -16.73
CA ARG A 373 -5.50 3.43 -16.45
C ARG A 373 -5.57 4.74 -17.23
N ALA A 374 -6.05 4.70 -18.45
CA ALA A 374 -6.25 5.93 -19.25
C ALA A 374 -7.27 6.87 -18.58
N LEU A 375 -8.39 6.34 -18.08
CA LEU A 375 -9.36 7.10 -17.29
C LEU A 375 -8.74 7.56 -15.96
N GLY A 376 -7.97 6.68 -15.30
CA GLY A 376 -7.28 6.99 -14.07
C GLY A 376 -6.29 8.15 -14.20
N ARG A 377 -5.65 8.32 -15.35
CA ARG A 377 -4.79 9.49 -15.61
C ARG A 377 -5.57 10.81 -15.53
N HIS A 378 -6.80 10.83 -16.01
CA HIS A 378 -7.69 12.00 -15.88
C HIS A 378 -8.13 12.20 -14.44
N LEU A 379 -8.52 11.12 -13.74
CA LEU A 379 -8.92 11.21 -12.34
C LEU A 379 -7.77 11.64 -11.43
N CYS A 380 -6.52 11.25 -11.70
CA CYS A 380 -5.36 11.77 -10.96
C CYS A 380 -5.23 13.30 -11.04
N ARG A 381 -5.56 13.91 -12.21
CA ARG A 381 -5.59 15.36 -12.34
C ARG A 381 -6.68 15.98 -11.47
N VAL A 382 -7.87 15.38 -11.48
CA VAL A 382 -8.99 15.83 -10.64
C VAL A 382 -8.64 15.70 -9.16
N ILE A 383 -8.16 14.52 -8.72
CA ILE A 383 -7.74 14.25 -7.34
C ILE A 383 -6.67 15.26 -6.90
N PHE A 384 -5.63 15.48 -7.70
CA PHE A 384 -4.57 16.43 -7.35
C PHE A 384 -5.10 17.84 -7.14
N SER A 385 -6.00 18.31 -8.04
CA SER A 385 -6.63 19.62 -7.92
C SER A 385 -7.53 19.71 -6.68
N MET A 386 -8.35 18.71 -6.44
CA MET A 386 -9.23 18.65 -5.28
C MET A 386 -8.45 18.73 -3.97
N LEU A 387 -7.42 17.89 -3.83
CA LEU A 387 -6.60 17.81 -2.61
C LEU A 387 -5.77 19.09 -2.38
N LYS A 388 -5.30 19.75 -3.46
CA LYS A 388 -4.64 21.06 -3.33
C LYS A 388 -5.57 22.18 -2.88
N GLN A 389 -6.85 22.10 -3.25
CA GLN A 389 -7.85 23.10 -2.97
C GLN A 389 -8.66 22.80 -1.70
N GLY A 390 -8.44 21.65 -1.05
CA GLY A 390 -9.20 21.21 0.12
C GLY A 390 -10.70 21.02 -0.16
N ARG A 391 -11.09 20.62 -1.39
CA ARG A 391 -12.50 20.49 -1.77
C ARG A 391 -12.91 19.06 -2.09
N CYS A 392 -14.20 18.78 -1.96
CA CYS A 392 -14.80 17.52 -2.40
C CYS A 392 -14.97 17.44 -3.93
N TYR A 393 -15.32 16.26 -4.41
CA TYR A 393 -15.64 16.02 -5.81
C TYR A 393 -16.97 16.66 -6.19
N GLU A 394 -16.97 17.33 -7.32
CA GLU A 394 -18.16 17.91 -7.91
C GLU A 394 -18.36 17.34 -9.32
N LEU A 395 -19.55 16.81 -9.57
CA LEU A 395 -19.98 16.49 -10.92
C LEU A 395 -20.19 17.80 -11.68
N ARG A 396 -19.47 17.97 -12.78
CA ARG A 396 -19.77 19.09 -13.69
C ARG A 396 -21.12 18.82 -14.33
N GLU A 397 -22.04 19.76 -14.21
CA GLU A 397 -23.24 19.75 -15.05
C GLU A 397 -22.82 19.70 -16.52
N ALA A 398 -23.44 18.81 -17.28
CA ALA A 398 -23.21 18.75 -18.70
C ALA A 398 -23.53 20.16 -19.28
N LYS A 399 -22.52 20.82 -19.85
CA LYS A 399 -22.84 22.04 -20.63
C LYS A 399 -23.83 21.61 -21.69
N GLU A 400 -25.08 22.07 -21.58
CA GLU A 400 -25.99 22.00 -22.69
C GLU A 400 -25.25 22.63 -23.89
N ASN A 401 -25.01 21.82 -24.92
CA ASN A 401 -24.56 22.36 -26.21
C ASN A 401 -25.61 23.37 -26.64
N ARG A 402 -25.30 24.64 -26.50
CA ARG A 402 -26.00 25.65 -27.22
C ARG A 402 -25.56 25.47 -28.70
N ASP A 403 -26.46 24.86 -29.47
CA ASP A 403 -26.38 24.84 -30.93
C ASP A 403 -26.28 26.27 -31.51
#